data_8220e30060b4cfef0a86109ab2729ecd
#
_entry.id   8220e30060b4cfef0a86109ab2729ecd
#
_cell.length_a   1.000
_cell.length_b   1.000
_cell.length_c   1.000
_cell.angle_alpha   90.00
_cell.angle_beta   90.00
_cell.angle_gamma   90.00
#
_symmetry.space_group_name_H-M   'P 1'
#
loop_
_entity.id
_entity.type
_entity.pdbx_description
1 polymer ?
#
loop_
_entity_poly.entity_id
_entity_poly.type
_entity_poly.pdbx_seq_one_letter_code
_entity_poly.pdbx_strand_id
1 'polypeptide(L)'
;AVFLLSELVSKRRWVATAAGFIGVLIMVRPGHDGFDIVTIVALISACTFAIANILIRLMSTTEPPNRILFYYHAGGAIIFLIPTITLWQDPVGIEWGLLAGIGIMTTIGMTGFIRAFSVGEANAVGPMEYVRLIYAGILGYSIFGEVPDYWTYAGALIIIIATLYIARDETKGKRG
;
A
#
# COMPACT_ATOMS: atom_id res chain seq x y z
N ALA A 1 4.84 13.58 2.48
CA ALA A 1 6.02 13.75 1.60
C ALA A 1 6.42 15.24 1.51
N VAL A 2 5.52 16.16 1.09
CA VAL A 2 5.86 17.59 0.89
C VAL A 2 6.48 18.23 2.14
N PHE A 3 5.89 18.04 3.31
CA PHE A 3 6.39 18.60 4.57
C PHE A 3 7.65 17.92 5.13
N LEU A 4 7.84 16.63 4.84
CA LEU A 4 8.94 15.84 5.39
C LEU A 4 10.15 15.75 4.45
N LEU A 5 9.94 15.85 3.14
CA LEU A 5 10.99 15.71 2.14
C LEU A 5 11.40 17.05 1.51
N SER A 6 10.73 18.17 1.84
CA SER A 6 10.94 19.51 1.25
C SER A 6 10.93 19.50 -0.28
N GLU A 7 10.29 18.50 -0.90
CA GLU A 7 10.19 18.39 -2.35
C GLU A 7 9.12 19.35 -2.88
N LEU A 8 9.49 20.18 -3.84
CA LEU A 8 8.55 21.03 -4.57
C LEU A 8 7.66 20.16 -5.46
N VAL A 9 6.43 19.93 -5.02
CA VAL A 9 5.46 19.16 -5.79
C VAL A 9 4.82 20.05 -6.86
N SER A 10 4.92 19.67 -8.12
CA SER A 10 4.31 20.41 -9.23
C SER A 10 2.78 20.44 -9.10
N LYS A 11 2.15 21.51 -9.60
CA LYS A 11 0.68 21.63 -9.62
C LYS A 11 0.01 20.44 -10.33
N ARG A 12 0.67 19.88 -11.35
CA ARG A 12 0.19 18.70 -12.08
C ARG A 12 0.10 17.47 -11.20
N ARG A 13 1.09 17.29 -10.32
CA ARG A 13 1.15 16.17 -9.38
C ARG A 13 0.04 16.28 -8.32
N TRP A 14 -0.29 17.50 -7.88
CA TRP A 14 -1.44 17.75 -7.01
C TRP A 14 -2.77 17.40 -7.66
N VAL A 15 -2.97 17.81 -8.92
CA VAL A 15 -4.18 17.49 -9.70
C VAL A 15 -4.34 16.00 -9.88
N ALA A 16 -3.27 15.30 -10.25
CA ALA A 16 -3.31 13.85 -10.44
C ALA A 16 -3.55 13.10 -9.11
N THR A 17 -2.96 13.57 -8.00
CA THR A 17 -3.24 13.00 -6.67
C THR A 17 -4.70 13.19 -6.27
N ALA A 18 -5.26 14.39 -6.50
CA ALA A 18 -6.66 14.66 -6.26
C ALA A 18 -7.58 13.78 -7.13
N ALA A 19 -7.25 13.61 -8.40
CA ALA A 19 -7.98 12.72 -9.31
C ALA A 19 -7.92 11.25 -8.83
N GLY A 20 -6.76 10.77 -8.40
CA GLY A 20 -6.62 9.44 -7.81
C GLY A 20 -7.47 9.28 -6.55
N PHE A 21 -7.51 10.29 -5.68
CA PHE A 21 -8.35 10.29 -4.47
C PHE A 21 -9.86 10.26 -4.82
N ILE A 22 -10.29 11.00 -5.85
CA ILE A 22 -11.66 10.92 -6.37
C ILE A 22 -11.96 9.50 -6.87
N GLY A 23 -11.02 8.84 -7.56
CA GLY A 23 -11.16 7.45 -7.96
C GLY A 23 -11.39 6.51 -6.78
N VAL A 24 -10.66 6.69 -5.67
CA VAL A 24 -10.88 5.93 -4.44
C VAL A 24 -12.27 6.19 -3.85
N LEU A 25 -12.72 7.45 -3.80
CA LEU A 25 -14.06 7.80 -3.30
C LEU A 25 -15.18 7.17 -4.15
N ILE A 26 -15.02 7.14 -5.48
CA ILE A 26 -15.97 6.49 -6.39
C ILE A 26 -16.01 4.98 -6.11
N MET A 27 -14.89 4.35 -5.85
CA MET A 27 -14.78 2.93 -5.56
C MET A 27 -15.38 2.56 -4.19
N VAL A 28 -15.05 3.35 -3.16
CA VAL A 28 -15.49 3.09 -1.77
C VAL A 28 -16.94 3.51 -1.53
N ARG A 29 -17.47 4.48 -2.30
CA ARG A 29 -18.84 5.04 -2.14
C ARG A 29 -19.22 5.34 -0.69
N PRO A 30 -18.49 6.21 0.01
CA PRO A 30 -18.84 6.52 1.38
C PRO A 30 -20.24 7.14 1.42
N GLY A 31 -21.19 6.46 2.07
CA GLY A 31 -22.57 6.96 2.23
C GLY A 31 -23.68 6.15 1.56
N HIS A 32 -23.38 5.13 0.76
CA HIS A 32 -24.42 4.27 0.17
C HIS A 32 -25.06 3.35 1.22
N ASP A 33 -24.26 2.87 2.18
CA ASP A 33 -24.70 2.00 3.29
C ASP A 33 -24.55 2.66 4.66
N GLY A 34 -24.40 3.99 4.68
CA GLY A 34 -24.10 4.76 5.89
C GLY A 34 -22.58 4.90 6.14
N PHE A 35 -22.20 5.86 7.01
CA PHE A 35 -20.83 5.98 7.50
C PHE A 35 -20.56 4.85 8.48
N ASP A 36 -20.09 3.72 7.98
CA ASP A 36 -19.74 2.58 8.81
C ASP A 36 -18.35 2.79 9.45
N ILE A 37 -18.21 2.34 10.68
CA ILE A 37 -16.95 2.31 11.43
C ILE A 37 -15.83 1.66 10.60
N VAL A 38 -16.17 0.68 9.77
CA VAL A 38 -15.24 -0.02 8.86
C VAL A 38 -14.58 0.94 7.86
N THR A 39 -15.35 1.88 7.30
CA THR A 39 -14.82 2.88 6.37
C THR A 39 -13.82 3.82 7.07
N ILE A 40 -14.11 4.23 8.31
CA ILE A 40 -13.22 5.07 9.10
C ILE A 40 -11.91 4.33 9.41
N VAL A 41 -12.00 3.07 9.83
CA VAL A 41 -10.84 2.22 10.11
C VAL A 41 -10.00 2.01 8.86
N ALA A 42 -10.63 1.79 7.71
CA ALA A 42 -9.94 1.66 6.42
C ALA A 42 -9.17 2.93 6.04
N LEU A 43 -9.78 4.12 6.23
CA LEU A 43 -9.11 5.39 5.96
C LEU A 43 -7.92 5.65 6.89
N ILE A 44 -8.07 5.38 8.19
CA ILE A 44 -6.98 5.48 9.17
C ILE A 44 -5.85 4.52 8.79
N SER A 45 -6.18 3.28 8.44
CA SER A 45 -5.22 2.27 7.98
C SER A 45 -4.46 2.74 6.74
N ALA A 46 -5.16 3.28 5.74
CA ALA A 46 -4.53 3.82 4.53
C ALA A 46 -3.58 5.00 4.83
N CYS A 47 -3.98 5.92 5.72
CA CYS A 47 -3.11 7.02 6.16
C CYS A 47 -1.86 6.50 6.90
N THR A 48 -2.04 5.56 7.80
CA THR A 48 -0.94 4.94 8.56
C THR A 48 0.04 4.21 7.61
N PHE A 49 -0.48 3.48 6.64
CA PHE A 49 0.32 2.81 5.61
C PHE A 49 1.10 3.82 4.75
N ALA A 50 0.48 4.93 4.36
CA ALA A 50 1.16 5.99 3.61
C ALA A 50 2.31 6.62 4.41
N ILE A 51 2.11 6.87 5.71
CA ILE A 51 3.15 7.38 6.62
C ILE A 51 4.29 6.36 6.73
N ALA A 52 3.98 5.08 6.95
CA ALA A 52 4.96 4.01 7.03
C ALA A 52 5.83 3.92 5.77
N ASN A 53 5.23 4.01 4.58
CA ASN A 53 5.98 4.02 3.32
C ASN A 53 6.93 5.22 3.19
N ILE A 54 6.51 6.41 3.63
CA ILE A 54 7.38 7.61 3.66
C ILE A 54 8.55 7.38 4.62
N LEU A 55 8.31 6.84 5.81
CA LEU A 55 9.36 6.55 6.80
C LEU A 55 10.34 5.49 6.28
N ILE A 56 9.86 4.42 5.66
CA ILE A 56 10.71 3.40 5.03
C ILE A 56 11.60 4.04 3.95
N ARG A 57 11.04 4.90 3.12
CA ARG A 57 11.80 5.62 2.08
C ARG A 57 12.88 6.52 2.69
N LEU A 58 12.56 7.27 3.73
CA LEU A 58 13.54 8.11 4.45
C LEU A 58 14.65 7.26 5.06
N MET A 59 14.31 6.18 5.73
CA MET A 59 15.27 5.30 6.38
C MET A 59 16.12 4.51 5.38
N SER A 60 15.56 4.14 4.22
CA SER A 60 16.28 3.35 3.20
C SER A 60 17.51 4.05 2.62
N THR A 61 17.64 5.35 2.80
CA THR A 61 18.82 6.13 2.38
C THR A 61 19.95 6.13 3.41
N THR A 62 19.63 5.88 4.68
CA THR A 62 20.58 5.97 5.80
C THR A 62 20.83 4.63 6.50
N GLU A 63 19.87 3.72 6.44
CA GLU A 63 19.90 2.46 7.17
C GLU A 63 19.93 1.25 6.22
N PRO A 64 20.66 0.19 6.58
CA PRO A 64 20.68 -1.03 5.77
C PRO A 64 19.30 -1.71 5.80
N PRO A 65 18.85 -2.29 4.67
CA PRO A 65 17.51 -2.90 4.52
C PRO A 65 17.17 -3.92 5.61
N ASN A 66 18.13 -4.72 6.03
CA ASN A 66 17.92 -5.74 7.05
C ASN A 66 17.60 -5.14 8.45
N ARG A 67 18.14 -3.95 8.76
CA ARG A 67 17.85 -3.24 10.02
C ARG A 67 16.43 -2.72 10.01
N ILE A 68 16.00 -2.10 8.91
CA ILE A 68 14.63 -1.60 8.73
C ILE A 68 13.64 -2.78 8.86
N LEU A 69 13.93 -3.89 8.19
CA LEU A 69 13.12 -5.10 8.22
C LEU A 69 12.99 -5.67 9.64
N PHE A 70 14.09 -5.74 10.38
CA PHE A 70 14.10 -6.23 11.76
C PHE A 70 13.20 -5.39 12.65
N TYR A 71 13.37 -4.06 12.66
CA TYR A 71 12.56 -3.18 13.50
C TYR A 71 11.09 -3.14 13.08
N TYR A 72 10.80 -3.28 11.79
CA TYR A 72 9.44 -3.38 11.29
C TYR A 72 8.71 -4.61 11.87
N HIS A 73 9.35 -5.79 11.79
CA HIS A 73 8.76 -7.03 12.32
C HIS A 73 8.76 -7.08 13.85
N ALA A 74 9.84 -6.67 14.48
CA ALA A 74 9.94 -6.63 15.95
C ALA A 74 8.93 -5.65 16.57
N GLY A 75 8.80 -4.45 15.98
CA GLY A 75 7.81 -3.47 16.40
C GLY A 75 6.38 -3.99 16.23
N GLY A 76 6.08 -4.61 15.09
CA GLY A 76 4.80 -5.27 14.86
C GLY A 76 4.52 -6.38 15.87
N ALA A 77 5.49 -7.26 16.12
CA ALA A 77 5.35 -8.33 17.10
C ALA A 77 5.07 -7.82 18.52
N ILE A 78 5.74 -6.75 18.94
CA ILE A 78 5.53 -6.15 20.26
C ILE A 78 4.14 -5.52 20.36
N ILE A 79 3.73 -4.74 19.36
CA ILE A 79 2.42 -4.05 19.35
C ILE A 79 1.28 -5.06 19.35
N PHE A 80 1.38 -6.11 18.55
CA PHE A 80 0.32 -7.12 18.41
C PHE A 80 0.41 -8.24 19.43
N LEU A 81 1.42 -8.26 20.33
CA LEU A 81 1.58 -9.29 21.34
C LEU A 81 0.37 -9.34 22.30
N ILE A 82 -0.05 -8.18 22.81
CA ILE A 82 -1.18 -8.10 23.76
C ILE A 82 -2.50 -8.54 23.09
N PRO A 83 -2.92 -7.97 21.94
CA PRO A 83 -4.10 -8.46 21.25
C PRO A 83 -4.04 -9.96 20.91
N THR A 84 -2.87 -10.45 20.51
CA THR A 84 -2.70 -11.87 20.17
C THR A 84 -2.93 -12.75 21.38
N ILE A 85 -2.39 -12.42 22.55
CA ILE A 85 -2.57 -13.23 23.77
C ILE A 85 -4.01 -13.16 24.27
N THR A 86 -4.65 -11.99 24.21
CA THR A 86 -6.01 -11.79 24.74
C THR A 86 -7.11 -12.36 23.87
N LEU A 87 -6.89 -12.40 22.55
CA LEU A 87 -7.85 -12.89 21.56
C LEU A 87 -7.41 -14.20 20.92
N TRP A 88 -6.49 -14.92 21.59
CA TRP A 88 -5.92 -16.15 21.05
C TRP A 88 -6.99 -17.20 20.79
N GLN A 89 -7.00 -17.73 19.58
CA GLN A 89 -7.76 -18.91 19.22
C GLN A 89 -6.76 -19.94 18.70
N ASP A 90 -6.83 -21.16 19.22
CA ASP A 90 -5.90 -22.22 18.84
C ASP A 90 -6.10 -22.60 17.36
N PRO A 91 -5.09 -22.38 16.50
CA PRO A 91 -5.17 -22.76 15.10
C PRO A 91 -5.26 -24.28 14.94
N VAL A 92 -6.13 -24.75 14.04
CA VAL A 92 -6.37 -26.17 13.83
C VAL A 92 -5.71 -26.65 12.54
N GLY A 93 -4.92 -27.70 12.63
CA GLY A 93 -4.40 -28.45 11.49
C GLY A 93 -3.68 -27.58 10.44
N ILE A 94 -4.31 -27.36 9.30
CA ILE A 94 -3.74 -26.61 8.16
C ILE A 94 -3.52 -25.12 8.46
N GLU A 95 -4.22 -24.56 9.43
CA GLU A 95 -4.12 -23.12 9.76
C GLU A 95 -2.74 -22.73 10.24
N TRP A 96 -2.01 -23.63 10.92
CA TRP A 96 -0.60 -23.44 11.26
C TRP A 96 0.28 -23.24 10.02
N GLY A 97 0.01 -24.04 8.98
CA GLY A 97 0.71 -23.90 7.69
C GLY A 97 0.39 -22.59 7.00
N LEU A 98 -0.86 -22.14 7.03
CA LEU A 98 -1.28 -20.87 6.47
C LEU A 98 -0.66 -19.68 7.22
N LEU A 99 -0.63 -19.70 8.55
CA LEU A 99 0.01 -18.67 9.37
C LEU A 99 1.52 -18.57 9.08
N ALA A 100 2.21 -19.71 9.02
CA ALA A 100 3.62 -19.75 8.65
C ALA A 100 3.83 -19.22 7.22
N GLY A 101 2.99 -19.61 6.28
CA GLY A 101 3.01 -19.14 4.89
C GLY A 101 2.84 -17.64 4.79
N ILE A 102 1.87 -17.05 5.51
CA ILE A 102 1.65 -15.60 5.58
C ILE A 102 2.89 -14.89 6.12
N GLY A 103 3.48 -15.38 7.21
CA GLY A 103 4.68 -14.80 7.80
C GLY A 103 5.88 -14.81 6.85
N ILE A 104 6.12 -15.94 6.18
CA ILE A 104 7.21 -16.09 5.20
C ILE A 104 6.97 -15.17 3.99
N MET A 105 5.77 -15.18 3.40
CA MET A 105 5.45 -14.37 2.22
C MET A 105 5.51 -12.88 2.52
N THR A 106 5.02 -12.45 3.69
CA THR A 106 5.10 -11.06 4.14
C THR A 106 6.56 -10.62 4.32
N THR A 107 7.40 -11.47 4.92
CA THR A 107 8.82 -11.18 5.12
C THR A 107 9.57 -11.06 3.80
N ILE A 108 9.32 -11.98 2.85
CA ILE A 108 9.90 -11.95 1.50
C ILE A 108 9.45 -10.69 0.76
N GLY A 109 8.15 -10.41 0.76
CA GLY A 109 7.57 -9.24 0.11
C GLY A 109 8.12 -7.93 0.67
N MET A 110 8.19 -7.80 2.00
CA MET A 110 8.72 -6.61 2.66
C MET A 110 10.23 -6.44 2.42
N THR A 111 10.99 -7.54 2.40
CA THR A 111 12.41 -7.51 2.05
C THR A 111 12.62 -6.99 0.63
N GLY A 112 11.85 -7.50 -0.33
CA GLY A 112 11.88 -7.03 -1.71
C GLY A 112 11.51 -5.56 -1.83
N PHE A 113 10.47 -5.13 -1.12
CA PHE A 113 10.00 -3.75 -1.08
C PHE A 113 11.08 -2.78 -0.57
N ILE A 114 11.64 -3.05 0.61
CA ILE A 114 12.69 -2.22 1.22
C ILE A 114 13.93 -2.17 0.32
N ARG A 115 14.36 -3.31 -0.25
CA ARG A 115 15.50 -3.38 -1.17
C ARG A 115 15.24 -2.61 -2.45
N ALA A 116 14.02 -2.67 -3.01
CA ALA A 116 13.68 -1.90 -4.19
C ALA A 116 13.84 -0.39 -3.96
N PHE A 117 13.43 0.12 -2.80
CA PHE A 117 13.63 1.53 -2.44
C PHE A 117 15.08 1.90 -2.10
N SER A 118 15.92 0.94 -1.67
CA SER A 118 17.33 1.19 -1.37
C SER A 118 18.24 1.19 -2.61
N VAL A 119 17.86 0.47 -3.66
CA VAL A 119 18.68 0.32 -4.89
C VAL A 119 18.07 1.05 -6.08
N GLY A 120 16.73 1.15 -6.12
CA GLY A 120 16.00 1.72 -7.23
C GLY A 120 15.69 3.20 -7.06
N GLU A 121 15.62 3.92 -8.18
CA GLU A 121 15.00 5.23 -8.19
C GLU A 121 13.50 5.07 -7.82
N ALA A 122 13.00 5.92 -6.93
CA ALA A 122 11.60 5.89 -6.47
C ALA A 122 10.59 5.91 -7.63
N ASN A 123 10.98 6.51 -8.75
CA ASN A 123 10.20 6.58 -9.99
C ASN A 123 10.05 5.24 -10.71
N ALA A 124 10.96 4.28 -10.48
CA ALA A 124 10.87 2.95 -11.05
C ALA A 124 10.06 2.00 -10.14
N VAL A 125 10.14 2.22 -8.82
CA VAL A 125 9.45 1.36 -7.82
C VAL A 125 7.96 1.71 -7.71
N GLY A 126 7.60 2.99 -7.81
CA GLY A 126 6.21 3.46 -7.69
C GLY A 126 5.23 2.75 -8.64
N PRO A 127 5.51 2.66 -9.95
CA PRO A 127 4.62 1.94 -10.89
C PRO A 127 4.43 0.45 -10.57
N MET A 128 5.37 -0.19 -9.91
CA MET A 128 5.25 -1.61 -9.53
C MET A 128 4.18 -1.87 -8.46
N GLU A 129 3.82 -0.87 -7.65
CA GLU A 129 2.70 -0.95 -6.71
C GLU A 129 1.36 -1.25 -7.42
N TYR A 130 1.22 -0.86 -8.71
CA TYR A 130 -0.02 -1.12 -9.46
C TYR A 130 -0.18 -2.56 -9.93
N VAL A 131 0.92 -3.29 -10.07
CA VAL A 131 0.91 -4.73 -10.33
C VAL A 131 0.17 -5.45 -9.21
N ARG A 132 0.30 -4.97 -7.96
CA ARG A 132 -0.43 -5.47 -6.80
C ARG A 132 -1.95 -5.37 -6.99
N LEU A 133 -2.45 -4.29 -7.61
CA LEU A 133 -3.88 -4.13 -7.86
C LEU A 133 -4.42 -5.18 -8.82
N ILE A 134 -3.63 -5.53 -9.86
CA ILE A 134 -3.97 -6.57 -10.82
C ILE A 134 -4.03 -7.93 -10.14
N TYR A 135 -3.02 -8.27 -9.34
CA TYR A 135 -3.01 -9.53 -8.59
C TYR A 135 -4.16 -9.60 -7.57
N ALA A 136 -4.46 -8.50 -6.87
CA ALA A 136 -5.58 -8.46 -5.94
C ALA A 136 -6.91 -8.72 -6.64
N GLY A 137 -7.13 -8.14 -7.82
CA GLY A 137 -8.34 -8.40 -8.62
C GLY A 137 -8.44 -9.85 -9.11
N ILE A 138 -7.34 -10.43 -9.61
CA ILE A 138 -7.31 -11.83 -10.06
C ILE A 138 -7.57 -12.79 -8.89
N LEU A 139 -6.94 -12.57 -7.75
CA LEU A 139 -7.12 -13.41 -6.57
C LEU A 139 -8.52 -13.24 -5.95
N GLY A 140 -9.05 -12.02 -5.88
CA GLY A 140 -10.40 -11.74 -5.44
C GLY A 140 -11.44 -12.50 -6.27
N TYR A 141 -11.30 -12.44 -7.59
CA TYR A 141 -12.18 -13.20 -8.49
C TYR A 141 -11.97 -14.72 -8.38
N SER A 142 -10.73 -15.21 -8.39
CA SER A 142 -10.43 -16.64 -8.48
C SER A 142 -10.68 -17.40 -7.18
N ILE A 143 -10.44 -16.77 -6.02
CA ILE A 143 -10.54 -17.42 -4.71
C ILE A 143 -11.87 -17.12 -4.03
N PHE A 144 -12.33 -15.87 -4.12
CA PHE A 144 -13.53 -15.41 -3.40
C PHE A 144 -14.76 -15.28 -4.31
N GLY A 145 -14.60 -15.42 -5.63
CA GLY A 145 -15.69 -15.23 -6.59
C GLY A 145 -16.21 -13.79 -6.66
N GLU A 146 -15.40 -12.84 -6.16
CA GLU A 146 -15.78 -11.43 -6.15
C GLU A 146 -15.76 -10.86 -7.56
N VAL A 147 -16.93 -10.47 -8.05
CA VAL A 147 -17.04 -9.74 -9.32
C VAL A 147 -17.07 -8.25 -9.00
N PRO A 148 -16.00 -7.48 -9.36
CA PRO A 148 -16.00 -6.05 -9.15
C PRO A 148 -17.19 -5.40 -9.85
N ASP A 149 -17.86 -4.49 -9.18
CA ASP A 149 -18.96 -3.76 -9.76
C ASP A 149 -18.48 -2.64 -10.71
N TYR A 150 -19.40 -2.05 -11.46
CA TYR A 150 -19.08 -0.98 -12.43
C TYR A 150 -18.31 0.19 -11.80
N TRP A 151 -18.62 0.56 -10.57
CA TRP A 151 -17.99 1.68 -9.89
C TRP A 151 -16.56 1.35 -9.45
N THR A 152 -16.30 0.11 -9.09
CA THR A 152 -14.96 -0.41 -8.81
C THR A 152 -14.08 -0.31 -10.05
N TYR A 153 -14.59 -0.71 -11.21
CA TYR A 153 -13.86 -0.54 -12.49
C TYR A 153 -13.64 0.94 -12.83
N ALA A 154 -14.66 1.79 -12.67
CA ALA A 154 -14.55 3.22 -12.95
C ALA A 154 -13.51 3.90 -12.03
N GLY A 155 -13.55 3.63 -10.72
CA GLY A 155 -12.59 4.15 -9.76
C GLY A 155 -11.16 3.65 -10.04
N ALA A 156 -10.99 2.36 -10.30
CA ALA A 156 -9.69 1.77 -10.65
C ALA A 156 -9.10 2.40 -11.92
N LEU A 157 -9.90 2.62 -12.96
CA LEU A 157 -9.47 3.26 -14.20
C LEU A 157 -8.97 4.69 -13.96
N ILE A 158 -9.68 5.48 -13.14
CA ILE A 158 -9.28 6.84 -12.78
C ILE A 158 -7.94 6.81 -12.02
N ILE A 159 -7.78 5.90 -11.06
CA ILE A 159 -6.54 5.74 -10.30
C ILE A 159 -5.37 5.39 -11.24
N ILE A 160 -5.56 4.42 -12.14
CA ILE A 160 -4.53 4.01 -13.10
C ILE A 160 -4.12 5.19 -14.00
N ILE A 161 -5.09 5.93 -14.56
CA ILE A 161 -4.81 7.08 -15.42
C ILE A 161 -4.05 8.17 -14.64
N ALA A 162 -4.53 8.52 -13.45
CA ALA A 162 -3.90 9.54 -12.59
C ALA A 162 -2.44 9.19 -12.30
N THR A 163 -2.19 7.93 -12.05
CA THR A 163 -0.85 7.44 -11.73
C THR A 163 0.09 7.37 -12.91
N LEU A 164 -0.39 6.84 -14.05
CA LEU A 164 0.40 6.85 -15.29
C LEU A 164 0.73 8.29 -15.70
N TYR A 165 -0.14 9.25 -15.42
CA TYR A 165 0.12 10.66 -15.66
C TYR A 165 1.26 11.17 -14.79
N ILE A 166 1.28 10.86 -13.49
CA ILE A 166 2.38 11.21 -12.56
C ILE A 166 3.69 10.59 -13.04
N ALA A 167 3.69 9.28 -13.33
CA ALA A 167 4.89 8.57 -13.78
C ALA A 167 5.49 9.15 -15.07
N ARG A 168 4.65 9.60 -16.01
CA ARG A 168 5.11 10.24 -17.25
C ARG A 168 5.67 11.66 -17.04
N ASP A 169 5.11 12.42 -16.11
CA ASP A 169 5.58 13.79 -15.80
C ASP A 169 6.97 13.74 -15.15
N GLU A 170 7.24 12.75 -14.32
CA GLU A 170 8.55 12.54 -13.69
C GLU A 170 9.65 12.17 -14.69
N THR A 171 9.34 11.37 -15.70
CA THR A 171 10.31 11.01 -16.75
C THR A 171 10.66 12.17 -17.67
N LYS A 172 9.76 13.14 -17.84
CA LYS A 172 10.04 14.35 -18.65
C LYS A 172 10.85 15.40 -17.88
N GLY A 173 10.64 15.54 -16.58
CA GLY A 173 11.36 16.51 -15.75
C GLY A 173 12.85 16.20 -15.56
N LYS A 174 13.30 14.97 -15.81
CA LYS A 174 14.73 14.57 -15.75
C LYS A 174 15.50 14.74 -17.07
N ARG A 175 14.81 15.08 -18.15
CA ARG A 175 15.44 15.24 -19.49
C ARG A 175 15.65 16.71 -19.91
N GLY A 176 15.33 17.65 -19.09
CA GLY A 176 15.59 19.08 -19.26
C GLY A 176 16.45 19.61 -18.12
#